data_53dba7baf4aed191bed69f46f58c9b2b
#
_entry.id   53dba7baf4aed191bed69f46f58c9b2b
#
_cell.length_a   1.000
_cell.length_b   1.000
_cell.length_c   1.000
_cell.angle_alpha   90.00
_cell.angle_beta   90.00
_cell.angle_gamma   90.00
#
_symmetry.space_group_name_H-M   'P 1'
#
loop_
_entity.id
_entity.type
_entity.pdbx_description
1 polymer ?
#
loop_
_entity_poly.entity_id
_entity_poly.type
_entity_poly.pdbx_seq_one_letter_code
_entity_poly.pdbx_strand_id
1 'polypeptide(L)'
;MPELPEVEIASRQLRAWTKGKRIVAARAERTRVIRGQSPQRFARLVGHHLRSIERAGKWMLLLFDGDEALLSHLGMTGKWIRRRRTAPPPSHVRATIDLEDGYAIDYRDPRLFGRLIRGTPDELRALPQMAALGPDPLGGVDATRLGSMLRKTRRSLKEALMDQRTLAGLGNIQVSESLYRAKLHPERIGTSIDDDEVRRLAAAIEESLEATLRGEDSPEPITYVEEGGENVFLVYDRAGQVCRNCRGPIERIVQGGRSTYFCPRCQPARRRRLAGSQAGISAARLAAVRPLRSGPDERGRARPGAERGGKRKLRAVRDRDSG
;
A
#
# COMPACT_ATOMS: atom_id res chain seq x y z
N MET A 1 3.21 -4.30 -5.30
CA MET A 1 1.74 -4.46 -5.06
C MET A 1 1.02 -3.33 -5.79
N PRO A 2 0.10 -3.63 -6.71
CA PRO A 2 -0.59 -2.60 -7.48
C PRO A 2 -1.29 -1.57 -6.59
N GLU A 3 -0.99 -0.29 -6.83
CA GLU A 3 -1.65 0.86 -6.25
C GLU A 3 -2.39 1.62 -7.37
N LEU A 4 -2.84 2.83 -7.14
CA LEU A 4 -3.62 3.58 -8.12
C LEU A 4 -2.91 3.71 -9.50
N PRO A 5 -1.61 4.07 -9.60
CA PRO A 5 -0.97 4.21 -10.90
C PRO A 5 -0.99 2.91 -11.72
N GLU A 6 -0.61 1.80 -11.13
CA GLU A 6 -0.57 0.51 -11.82
C GLU A 6 -1.97 0.04 -12.24
N VAL A 7 -3.00 0.37 -11.44
CA VAL A 7 -4.41 0.06 -11.82
C VAL A 7 -4.87 0.96 -12.96
N GLU A 8 -4.45 2.23 -12.99
CA GLU A 8 -4.75 3.13 -14.10
C GLU A 8 -4.11 2.65 -15.41
N ILE A 9 -2.84 2.24 -15.36
CA ILE A 9 -2.14 1.70 -16.54
C ILE A 9 -2.83 0.42 -17.03
N ALA A 10 -3.14 -0.52 -16.13
CA ALA A 10 -3.90 -1.72 -16.49
C ALA A 10 -5.25 -1.40 -17.12
N SER A 11 -5.94 -0.37 -16.62
CA SER A 11 -7.21 0.13 -17.16
C SER A 11 -7.04 0.67 -18.60
N ARG A 12 -6.00 1.47 -18.86
CA ARG A 12 -5.67 1.98 -20.20
C ARG A 12 -5.33 0.85 -21.17
N GLN A 13 -4.51 -0.10 -20.75
CA GLN A 13 -4.15 -1.28 -21.54
C GLN A 13 -5.39 -2.12 -21.88
N LEU A 14 -6.23 -2.44 -20.91
CA LEU A 14 -7.47 -3.18 -21.16
C LEU A 14 -8.38 -2.46 -22.15
N ARG A 15 -8.58 -1.14 -22.02
CA ARG A 15 -9.36 -0.35 -23.00
C ARG A 15 -8.79 -0.49 -24.41
N ALA A 16 -7.47 -0.33 -24.57
CA ALA A 16 -6.81 -0.42 -25.87
C ALA A 16 -6.93 -1.84 -26.48
N TRP A 17 -6.82 -2.87 -25.66
CA TRP A 17 -6.88 -4.26 -26.12
C TRP A 17 -8.28 -4.72 -26.52
N THR A 18 -9.33 -4.17 -25.90
CA THR A 18 -10.71 -4.67 -26.05
C THR A 18 -11.63 -3.73 -26.82
N LYS A 19 -11.17 -2.52 -27.18
CA LYS A 19 -11.98 -1.51 -27.88
C LYS A 19 -12.60 -2.07 -29.16
N GLY A 20 -13.94 -2.05 -29.21
CA GLY A 20 -14.72 -2.47 -30.39
C GLY A 20 -14.72 -3.97 -30.67
N LYS A 21 -14.23 -4.81 -29.73
CA LYS A 21 -14.11 -6.25 -29.94
C LYS A 21 -15.11 -7.03 -29.12
N ARG A 22 -15.69 -8.03 -29.76
CA ARG A 22 -16.65 -8.96 -29.14
C ARG A 22 -15.91 -10.05 -28.36
N ILE A 23 -16.47 -10.43 -27.23
CA ILE A 23 -16.03 -11.59 -26.44
C ILE A 23 -16.59 -12.86 -27.11
N VAL A 24 -15.72 -13.77 -27.53
CA VAL A 24 -16.12 -15.04 -28.18
C VAL A 24 -16.05 -16.24 -27.22
N ALA A 25 -15.26 -16.14 -26.15
CA ALA A 25 -15.25 -17.10 -25.05
C ALA A 25 -14.83 -16.41 -23.74
N ALA A 26 -15.34 -16.89 -22.61
CA ALA A 26 -14.95 -16.44 -21.28
C ALA A 26 -14.90 -17.63 -20.33
N ARG A 27 -13.80 -17.79 -19.60
CA ARG A 27 -13.55 -18.91 -18.70
C ARG A 27 -12.94 -18.40 -17.40
N ALA A 28 -13.27 -19.02 -16.29
CA ALA A 28 -12.67 -18.74 -14.99
C ALA A 28 -12.44 -20.04 -14.20
N GLU A 29 -11.35 -20.09 -13.44
CA GLU A 29 -11.10 -21.16 -12.49
C GLU A 29 -11.94 -20.97 -11.22
N ARG A 30 -12.35 -22.08 -10.59
CA ARG A 30 -13.05 -22.05 -9.30
C ARG A 30 -12.06 -21.74 -8.18
N THR A 31 -11.75 -20.46 -7.99
CA THR A 31 -10.82 -19.99 -6.98
C THR A 31 -11.43 -18.85 -6.16
N ARG A 32 -10.78 -18.47 -5.07
CA ARG A 32 -11.20 -17.31 -4.25
C ARG A 32 -11.10 -15.96 -4.96
N VAL A 33 -10.45 -15.89 -6.12
CA VAL A 33 -10.41 -14.70 -6.98
C VAL A 33 -11.80 -14.42 -7.56
N ILE A 34 -12.53 -15.48 -7.95
CA ILE A 34 -13.88 -15.36 -8.50
C ILE A 34 -14.88 -15.31 -7.34
N ARG A 35 -15.30 -14.10 -6.96
CA ARG A 35 -16.16 -13.90 -5.79
C ARG A 35 -17.62 -13.69 -6.18
N GLY A 36 -18.52 -14.26 -5.36
CA GLY A 36 -19.95 -14.07 -5.50
C GLY A 36 -20.57 -14.71 -6.75
N GLN A 37 -19.82 -15.55 -7.47
CA GLN A 37 -20.26 -16.17 -8.71
C GLN A 37 -19.58 -17.52 -8.97
N SER A 38 -20.24 -18.35 -9.77
CA SER A 38 -19.60 -19.57 -10.32
C SER A 38 -18.79 -19.25 -11.58
N PRO A 39 -17.84 -20.12 -11.98
CA PRO A 39 -17.18 -20.01 -13.28
C PRO A 39 -18.14 -19.94 -14.45
N GLN A 40 -19.28 -20.65 -14.39
CA GLN A 40 -20.33 -20.62 -15.43
C GLN A 40 -20.97 -19.23 -15.55
N ARG A 41 -21.11 -18.51 -14.44
CA ARG A 41 -21.63 -17.14 -14.45
C ARG A 41 -20.65 -16.17 -15.11
N PHE A 42 -19.34 -16.41 -14.98
CA PHE A 42 -18.32 -15.65 -15.69
C PHE A 42 -18.42 -15.85 -17.22
N ALA A 43 -18.75 -17.06 -17.67
CA ALA A 43 -18.91 -17.37 -19.07
C ALA A 43 -20.06 -16.59 -19.77
N ARG A 44 -20.98 -16.00 -19.01
CA ARG A 44 -22.05 -15.15 -19.58
C ARG A 44 -21.55 -13.83 -20.18
N LEU A 45 -20.27 -13.51 -20.03
CA LEU A 45 -19.64 -12.39 -20.75
C LEU A 45 -19.51 -12.65 -22.27
N VAL A 46 -19.72 -13.90 -22.74
CA VAL A 46 -19.66 -14.24 -24.18
C VAL A 46 -20.74 -13.49 -24.94
N GLY A 47 -20.37 -12.93 -26.07
CA GLY A 47 -21.25 -12.16 -26.95
C GLY A 47 -21.23 -10.64 -26.66
N HIS A 48 -20.80 -10.26 -25.50
CA HIS A 48 -20.75 -8.84 -25.11
C HIS A 48 -19.50 -8.12 -25.64
N HIS A 49 -19.61 -6.76 -25.72
CA HIS A 49 -18.52 -5.84 -26.02
C HIS A 49 -18.21 -5.01 -24.77
N LEU A 50 -16.92 -4.79 -24.51
CA LEU A 50 -16.54 -3.80 -23.48
C LEU A 50 -16.83 -2.39 -23.98
N ARG A 51 -17.67 -1.66 -23.28
CA ARG A 51 -18.02 -0.26 -23.60
C ARG A 51 -17.05 0.74 -22.98
N SER A 52 -16.79 0.57 -21.70
CA SER A 52 -15.88 1.47 -20.96
C SER A 52 -15.31 0.80 -19.73
N ILE A 53 -14.30 1.42 -19.14
CA ILE A 53 -13.75 1.04 -17.84
C ILE A 53 -13.74 2.29 -16.96
N GLU A 54 -14.40 2.21 -15.82
CA GLU A 54 -14.33 3.20 -14.75
C GLU A 54 -13.29 2.73 -13.73
N ARG A 55 -12.37 3.60 -13.31
CA ARG A 55 -11.47 3.30 -12.22
C ARG A 55 -11.86 4.11 -10.99
N ALA A 56 -11.89 3.46 -9.83
CA ALA A 56 -12.07 4.10 -8.53
C ALA A 56 -11.01 3.55 -7.56
N GLY A 57 -10.01 4.36 -7.24
CA GLY A 57 -8.85 3.93 -6.46
C GLY A 57 -8.15 2.73 -7.09
N LYS A 58 -8.16 1.58 -6.42
CA LYS A 58 -7.52 0.33 -6.88
C LYS A 58 -8.50 -0.64 -7.56
N TRP A 59 -9.70 -0.19 -7.86
CA TRP A 59 -10.73 -0.97 -8.53
C TRP A 59 -10.94 -0.53 -9.98
N MET A 60 -11.21 -1.48 -10.85
CA MET A 60 -11.64 -1.27 -12.23
C MET A 60 -13.03 -1.87 -12.39
N LEU A 61 -14.00 -1.06 -12.81
CA LEU A 61 -15.33 -1.49 -13.20
C LEU A 61 -15.39 -1.53 -14.73
N LEU A 62 -15.33 -2.74 -15.28
CA LEU A 62 -15.45 -2.99 -16.70
C LEU A 62 -16.94 -3.06 -17.03
N LEU A 63 -17.40 -2.13 -17.86
CA LEU A 63 -18.81 -2.01 -18.27
C LEU A 63 -18.98 -2.62 -19.67
N PHE A 64 -19.89 -3.57 -19.77
CA PHE A 64 -20.24 -4.21 -21.04
C PHE A 64 -21.60 -3.72 -21.53
N ASP A 65 -21.99 -4.10 -22.76
CA ASP A 65 -23.36 -3.94 -23.22
C ASP A 65 -24.32 -4.87 -22.44
N GLY A 66 -25.62 -4.60 -22.51
CA GLY A 66 -26.64 -5.44 -21.87
C GLY A 66 -26.65 -5.40 -20.33
N ASP A 67 -26.28 -4.27 -19.72
CA ASP A 67 -26.29 -4.05 -18.26
C ASP A 67 -25.38 -5.04 -17.48
N GLU A 68 -24.32 -5.47 -18.12
CA GLU A 68 -23.33 -6.39 -17.55
C GLU A 68 -22.05 -5.65 -17.15
N ALA A 69 -21.49 -6.02 -16.01
CA ALA A 69 -20.23 -5.47 -15.54
C ALA A 69 -19.36 -6.50 -14.82
N LEU A 70 -18.06 -6.22 -14.80
CA LEU A 70 -17.04 -6.97 -14.05
C LEU A 70 -16.22 -6.00 -13.21
N LEU A 71 -16.29 -6.13 -11.89
CA LEU A 71 -15.43 -5.40 -10.96
C LEU A 71 -14.15 -6.19 -10.75
N SER A 72 -13.01 -5.57 -11.03
CA SER A 72 -11.67 -6.16 -10.93
C SER A 72 -10.81 -5.42 -9.92
N HIS A 73 -10.15 -6.16 -9.03
CA HIS A 73 -9.11 -5.68 -8.13
C HIS A 73 -7.87 -6.56 -8.28
N LEU A 74 -6.72 -5.96 -8.52
CA LEU A 74 -5.50 -6.72 -8.81
C LEU A 74 -4.88 -7.41 -7.58
N GLY A 75 -5.29 -7.04 -6.37
CA GLY A 75 -4.73 -7.61 -5.15
C GLY A 75 -3.26 -7.23 -4.97
N MET A 76 -2.39 -8.23 -4.83
CA MET A 76 -0.95 -8.05 -4.67
C MET A 76 -0.14 -8.41 -5.92
N THR A 77 -0.62 -9.39 -6.69
CA THR A 77 0.11 -9.98 -7.82
C THR A 77 -0.75 -10.17 -9.06
N GLY A 78 -2.02 -9.73 -9.00
CA GLY A 78 -2.93 -9.83 -10.13
C GLY A 78 -2.50 -8.92 -11.29
N LYS A 79 -2.57 -9.44 -12.51
CA LYS A 79 -2.29 -8.73 -13.75
C LYS A 79 -3.26 -9.16 -14.83
N TRP A 80 -3.64 -8.22 -15.68
CA TRP A 80 -4.26 -8.52 -16.96
C TRP A 80 -3.17 -8.59 -18.03
N ILE A 81 -3.17 -9.66 -18.85
CA ILE A 81 -2.13 -9.94 -19.85
C ILE A 81 -2.82 -10.25 -21.16
N ARG A 82 -2.39 -9.58 -22.25
CA ARG A 82 -2.83 -9.91 -23.62
C ARG A 82 -1.87 -10.89 -24.25
N ARG A 83 -2.42 -11.94 -24.89
CA ARG A 83 -1.65 -12.88 -25.71
C ARG A 83 -2.42 -13.30 -26.96
N ARG A 84 -1.74 -13.85 -27.95
CA ARG A 84 -2.43 -14.56 -29.05
C ARG A 84 -3.07 -15.84 -28.49
N ARG A 85 -4.28 -16.19 -28.93
CA ARG A 85 -4.96 -17.44 -28.48
C ARG A 85 -4.17 -18.70 -28.80
N THR A 86 -3.37 -18.67 -29.87
CA THR A 86 -2.48 -19.78 -30.28
C THR A 86 -1.26 -19.94 -29.37
N ALA A 87 -0.85 -18.91 -28.63
CA ALA A 87 0.21 -18.99 -27.66
C ALA A 87 -0.27 -19.67 -26.37
N PRO A 88 0.58 -20.46 -25.70
CA PRO A 88 0.20 -21.08 -24.42
C PRO A 88 -0.11 -20.01 -23.36
N PRO A 89 -1.10 -20.25 -22.47
CA PRO A 89 -1.36 -19.34 -21.37
C PRO A 89 -0.19 -19.33 -20.38
N PRO A 90 0.11 -18.18 -19.74
CA PRO A 90 1.09 -18.13 -18.68
C PRO A 90 0.62 -18.93 -17.46
N SER A 91 1.55 -19.25 -16.55
CA SER A 91 1.20 -19.92 -15.30
C SER A 91 0.26 -19.06 -14.44
N HIS A 92 -0.60 -19.69 -13.62
CA HIS A 92 -1.47 -19.03 -12.65
C HIS A 92 -2.57 -18.12 -13.26
N VAL A 93 -3.01 -18.39 -14.46
CA VAL A 93 -4.20 -17.76 -15.03
C VAL A 93 -5.44 -18.21 -14.24
N ARG A 94 -6.28 -17.26 -13.86
CA ARG A 94 -7.51 -17.48 -13.05
C ARG A 94 -8.78 -17.20 -13.85
N ALA A 95 -8.67 -16.37 -14.86
CA ALA A 95 -9.74 -16.11 -15.79
C ALA A 95 -9.15 -15.74 -17.16
N THR A 96 -9.88 -16.07 -18.23
CA THR A 96 -9.52 -15.74 -19.61
C THR A 96 -10.75 -15.22 -20.33
N ILE A 97 -10.58 -14.16 -21.09
CA ILE A 97 -11.54 -13.58 -22.02
C ILE A 97 -10.94 -13.67 -23.43
N ASP A 98 -11.53 -14.47 -24.32
CA ASP A 98 -11.10 -14.58 -25.71
C ASP A 98 -11.86 -13.54 -26.55
N LEU A 99 -11.13 -12.81 -27.37
CA LEU A 99 -11.66 -11.80 -28.27
C LEU A 99 -11.75 -12.35 -29.71
N GLU A 100 -12.66 -11.79 -30.51
CA GLU A 100 -12.89 -12.18 -31.92
C GLU A 100 -11.66 -11.95 -32.80
N ASP A 101 -10.74 -11.05 -32.44
CA ASP A 101 -9.52 -10.75 -33.18
C ASP A 101 -8.37 -11.76 -33.01
N GLY A 102 -8.65 -12.89 -32.35
CA GLY A 102 -7.66 -13.95 -32.14
C GLY A 102 -6.74 -13.74 -30.94
N TYR A 103 -7.00 -12.73 -30.10
CA TYR A 103 -6.30 -12.53 -28.84
C TYR A 103 -7.11 -13.03 -27.65
N ALA A 104 -6.39 -13.33 -26.57
CA ALA A 104 -6.94 -13.63 -25.25
C ALA A 104 -6.44 -12.60 -24.24
N ILE A 105 -7.28 -12.25 -23.30
CA ILE A 105 -6.95 -11.42 -22.15
C ILE A 105 -7.02 -12.31 -20.91
N ASP A 106 -5.87 -12.60 -20.33
CA ASP A 106 -5.73 -13.47 -19.16
C ASP A 106 -5.61 -12.65 -17.88
N TYR A 107 -6.38 -13.01 -16.86
CA TYR A 107 -6.16 -12.54 -15.50
C TYR A 107 -5.26 -13.54 -14.77
N ARG A 108 -3.99 -13.16 -14.59
CA ARG A 108 -2.98 -13.95 -13.89
C ARG A 108 -2.90 -13.50 -12.43
N ASP A 109 -2.98 -14.41 -11.46
CA ASP A 109 -2.78 -14.11 -10.04
C ASP A 109 -2.21 -15.31 -9.27
N PRO A 110 -0.89 -15.37 -9.07
CA PRO A 110 -0.23 -16.47 -8.35
C PRO A 110 -0.68 -16.59 -6.89
N ARG A 111 -0.93 -15.46 -6.22
CA ARG A 111 -1.21 -15.43 -4.77
C ARG A 111 -2.69 -15.44 -4.43
N LEU A 112 -3.59 -15.34 -5.41
CA LEU A 112 -5.06 -15.38 -5.25
C LEU A 112 -5.60 -14.26 -4.34
N PHE A 113 -4.97 -13.09 -4.31
CA PHE A 113 -5.46 -11.92 -3.57
C PHE A 113 -6.34 -10.98 -4.41
N GLY A 114 -6.34 -11.18 -5.71
CA GLY A 114 -7.21 -10.47 -6.62
C GLY A 114 -8.68 -10.79 -6.39
N ARG A 115 -9.53 -9.99 -7.01
CA ARG A 115 -10.99 -10.17 -6.95
C ARG A 115 -11.59 -9.84 -8.29
N LEU A 116 -12.40 -10.76 -8.81
CA LEU A 116 -13.23 -10.57 -9.98
C LEU A 116 -14.68 -10.84 -9.55
N ILE A 117 -15.54 -9.82 -9.65
CA ILE A 117 -16.94 -9.88 -9.22
C ILE A 117 -17.79 -9.42 -10.39
N ARG A 118 -18.68 -10.28 -10.90
CA ARG A 118 -19.62 -9.95 -11.96
C ARG A 118 -20.98 -9.57 -11.37
N GLY A 119 -21.64 -8.62 -11.96
CA GLY A 119 -22.98 -8.15 -11.60
C GLY A 119 -23.43 -7.06 -12.55
N THR A 120 -24.52 -6.38 -12.21
CA THR A 120 -24.90 -5.14 -12.90
C THR A 120 -24.00 -3.98 -12.42
N PRO A 121 -23.82 -2.90 -13.20
CA PRO A 121 -23.05 -1.73 -12.76
C PRO A 121 -23.48 -1.20 -11.41
N ASP A 122 -24.79 -1.10 -11.15
CA ASP A 122 -25.34 -0.52 -9.91
C ASP A 122 -25.11 -1.45 -8.71
N GLU A 123 -25.31 -2.77 -8.86
CA GLU A 123 -24.95 -3.74 -7.81
C GLU A 123 -23.49 -3.63 -7.41
N LEU A 124 -22.60 -3.50 -8.38
CA LEU A 124 -21.16 -3.45 -8.13
C LEU A 124 -20.72 -2.12 -7.51
N ARG A 125 -21.31 -0.98 -7.91
CA ARG A 125 -21.07 0.32 -7.28
C ARG A 125 -21.61 0.39 -5.84
N ALA A 126 -22.72 -0.30 -5.56
CA ALA A 126 -23.32 -0.36 -4.22
C ALA A 126 -22.56 -1.28 -3.24
N LEU A 127 -21.57 -2.07 -3.70
CA LEU A 127 -20.78 -2.88 -2.79
C LEU A 127 -20.09 -2.03 -1.72
N PRO A 128 -20.07 -2.45 -0.45
CA PRO A 128 -19.53 -1.64 0.66
C PRO A 128 -18.11 -1.11 0.41
N GLN A 129 -17.25 -1.92 -0.22
CA GLN A 129 -15.87 -1.53 -0.55
C GLN A 129 -15.78 -0.47 -1.66
N MET A 130 -16.81 -0.32 -2.49
CA MET A 130 -16.89 0.72 -3.52
C MET A 130 -17.55 1.98 -2.97
N ALA A 131 -18.68 1.83 -2.30
CA ALA A 131 -19.43 2.93 -1.74
C ALA A 131 -18.68 3.71 -0.63
N ALA A 132 -17.74 3.05 0.06
CA ALA A 132 -16.93 3.65 1.10
C ALA A 132 -15.66 4.36 0.59
N LEU A 133 -15.38 4.37 -0.72
CA LEU A 133 -14.17 5.01 -1.26
C LEU A 133 -14.23 6.52 -1.08
N GLY A 134 -13.12 7.09 -0.65
CA GLY A 134 -12.87 8.53 -0.65
C GLY A 134 -12.64 9.08 -2.06
N PRO A 135 -12.31 10.38 -2.17
CA PRO A 135 -11.98 10.98 -3.46
C PRO A 135 -10.83 10.26 -4.14
N ASP A 136 -10.90 10.18 -5.46
CA ASP A 136 -9.80 9.65 -6.27
C ASP A 136 -8.78 10.79 -6.55
N PRO A 137 -7.52 10.65 -6.13
CA PRO A 137 -6.54 11.73 -6.21
C PRO A 137 -6.01 11.98 -7.64
N LEU A 138 -6.30 11.10 -8.61
CA LEU A 138 -5.89 11.33 -10.01
C LEU A 138 -6.67 12.46 -10.68
N GLY A 139 -7.84 12.79 -10.16
CA GLY A 139 -8.63 13.96 -10.58
C GLY A 139 -8.26 15.26 -9.87
N GLY A 140 -7.17 15.27 -9.10
CA GLY A 140 -6.73 16.36 -8.24
C GLY A 140 -7.01 16.11 -6.76
N VAL A 141 -6.22 16.74 -5.88
CA VAL A 141 -6.35 16.62 -4.43
C VAL A 141 -6.83 17.93 -3.82
N ASP A 142 -8.10 17.96 -3.41
CA ASP A 142 -8.62 19.09 -2.64
C ASP A 142 -7.93 19.18 -1.27
N ALA A 143 -7.03 20.13 -1.12
CA ALA A 143 -6.26 20.34 0.11
C ALA A 143 -7.16 20.65 1.31
N THR A 144 -8.25 21.42 1.13
CA THR A 144 -9.17 21.77 2.21
C THR A 144 -9.87 20.52 2.76
N ARG A 145 -10.40 19.70 1.87
CA ARG A 145 -11.04 18.42 2.21
C ARG A 145 -10.05 17.47 2.85
N LEU A 146 -8.86 17.32 2.27
CA LEU A 146 -7.78 16.46 2.81
C LEU A 146 -7.41 16.91 4.24
N GLY A 147 -7.16 18.19 4.46
CA GLY A 147 -6.86 18.76 5.77
C GLY A 147 -7.97 18.50 6.80
N SER A 148 -9.24 18.71 6.41
CA SER A 148 -10.38 18.40 7.26
C SER A 148 -10.43 16.92 7.68
N MET A 149 -10.15 16.00 6.77
CA MET A 149 -10.12 14.56 7.07
C MET A 149 -8.96 14.17 7.96
N LEU A 150 -7.76 14.68 7.69
CA LEU A 150 -6.56 14.36 8.47
C LEU A 150 -6.66 14.88 9.90
N ARG A 151 -7.19 16.08 10.12
CA ARG A 151 -7.33 16.68 11.46
C ARG A 151 -8.36 15.98 12.36
N LYS A 152 -9.25 15.18 11.79
CA LYS A 152 -10.23 14.39 12.56
C LYS A 152 -9.65 13.10 13.14
N THR A 153 -8.39 12.72 12.82
CA THR A 153 -7.83 11.46 13.27
C THR A 153 -6.54 11.66 14.08
N ARG A 154 -6.40 10.85 15.15
CA ARG A 154 -5.16 10.73 15.91
C ARG A 154 -4.18 9.69 15.35
N ARG A 155 -4.54 9.03 14.26
CA ARG A 155 -3.61 8.14 13.57
C ARG A 155 -2.47 8.93 12.95
N SER A 156 -1.36 8.23 12.67
CA SER A 156 -0.26 8.81 11.91
C SER A 156 -0.71 9.24 10.51
N LEU A 157 -0.03 10.22 9.91
CA LEU A 157 -0.30 10.65 8.54
C LEU A 157 -0.22 9.47 7.58
N LYS A 158 0.77 8.59 7.77
CA LYS A 158 0.90 7.37 6.96
C LYS A 158 -0.35 6.51 7.02
N GLU A 159 -0.83 6.17 8.20
CA GLU A 159 -2.00 5.30 8.36
C GLU A 159 -3.29 5.98 7.92
N ALA A 160 -3.41 7.30 8.13
CA ALA A 160 -4.56 8.07 7.68
C ALA A 160 -4.65 8.14 6.16
N LEU A 161 -3.53 8.35 5.45
CA LEU A 161 -3.48 8.39 3.99
C LEU A 161 -3.66 7.01 3.34
N MET A 162 -3.31 5.92 4.02
CA MET A 162 -3.55 4.56 3.52
C MET A 162 -4.99 4.10 3.65
N ASP A 163 -5.82 4.80 4.43
CA ASP A 163 -7.26 4.52 4.52
C ASP A 163 -7.95 4.96 3.22
N GLN A 164 -8.51 3.99 2.49
CA GLN A 164 -9.16 4.24 1.19
C GLN A 164 -10.37 5.17 1.27
N ARG A 165 -10.88 5.47 2.47
CA ARG A 165 -11.93 6.46 2.71
C ARG A 165 -11.37 7.88 2.76
N THR A 166 -10.08 8.05 3.05
CA THR A 166 -9.41 9.36 3.02
C THR A 166 -9.10 9.78 1.59
N LEU A 167 -8.34 8.97 0.88
CA LEU A 167 -8.07 9.08 -0.55
C LEU A 167 -8.04 7.67 -1.15
N ALA A 168 -8.84 7.44 -2.18
CA ALA A 168 -8.88 6.14 -2.82
C ALA A 168 -7.62 5.90 -3.65
N GLY A 169 -7.07 4.69 -3.56
CA GLY A 169 -5.98 4.25 -4.43
C GLY A 169 -4.57 4.40 -3.88
N LEU A 170 -4.32 5.24 -2.88
CA LEU A 170 -3.02 5.32 -2.25
C LEU A 170 -2.70 4.04 -1.46
N GLY A 171 -1.44 3.61 -1.53
CA GLY A 171 -0.96 2.47 -0.77
C GLY A 171 0.38 2.78 -0.12
N ASN A 172 1.15 1.74 0.18
CA ASN A 172 2.38 1.85 0.93
C ASN A 172 3.47 2.63 0.21
N ILE A 173 3.54 2.47 -1.11
CA ILE A 173 4.51 3.12 -1.99
C ILE A 173 4.16 4.59 -2.11
N GLN A 174 2.97 4.89 -2.66
CA GLN A 174 2.57 6.25 -2.96
C GLN A 174 2.51 7.14 -1.70
N VAL A 175 2.07 6.59 -0.56
CA VAL A 175 2.07 7.35 0.71
C VAL A 175 3.48 7.64 1.21
N SER A 176 4.43 6.69 1.11
CA SER A 176 5.83 6.93 1.52
C SER A 176 6.49 8.00 0.65
N GLU A 177 6.30 7.90 -0.66
CA GLU A 177 6.83 8.85 -1.65
C GLU A 177 6.22 10.25 -1.48
N SER A 178 4.90 10.35 -1.29
CA SER A 178 4.21 11.62 -1.08
C SER A 178 4.64 12.30 0.22
N LEU A 179 4.76 11.56 1.32
CA LEU A 179 5.24 12.10 2.59
C LEU A 179 6.69 12.58 2.51
N TYR A 180 7.55 11.88 1.75
CA TYR A 180 8.92 12.31 1.51
C TYR A 180 8.97 13.62 0.70
N ARG A 181 8.22 13.73 -0.39
CA ARG A 181 8.11 14.94 -1.21
C ARG A 181 7.59 16.13 -0.40
N ALA A 182 6.56 15.89 0.43
CA ALA A 182 5.98 16.90 1.33
C ALA A 182 6.87 17.28 2.52
N LYS A 183 7.98 16.55 2.76
CA LYS A 183 8.89 16.71 3.92
C LYS A 183 8.15 16.51 5.26
N LEU A 184 7.22 15.56 5.31
CA LEU A 184 6.43 15.22 6.48
C LEU A 184 6.83 13.87 7.06
N HIS A 185 7.08 13.83 8.38
CA HIS A 185 7.42 12.59 9.06
C HIS A 185 6.23 11.62 9.04
N PRO A 186 6.41 10.33 8.70
CA PRO A 186 5.30 9.39 8.55
C PRO A 186 4.53 9.11 9.84
N GLU A 187 5.17 9.22 11.00
CA GLU A 187 4.52 9.05 12.32
C GLU A 187 3.82 10.31 12.83
N ARG A 188 3.89 11.41 12.09
CA ARG A 188 3.22 12.62 12.50
C ARG A 188 1.71 12.40 12.60
N ILE A 189 1.11 12.87 13.68
CA ILE A 189 -0.34 12.69 13.95
C ILE A 189 -1.15 13.66 13.08
N GLY A 190 -2.23 13.17 12.48
CA GLY A 190 -3.09 13.94 11.58
C GLY A 190 -3.63 15.23 12.18
N THR A 191 -4.01 15.24 13.46
CA THR A 191 -4.49 16.44 14.17
C THR A 191 -3.46 17.58 14.28
N SER A 192 -2.18 17.32 13.99
CA SER A 192 -1.10 18.30 14.14
C SER A 192 -0.64 18.96 12.83
N ILE A 193 -1.30 18.62 11.69
CA ILE A 193 -0.95 19.17 10.38
C ILE A 193 -1.55 20.57 10.21
N ASP A 194 -0.76 21.54 9.76
CA ASP A 194 -1.21 22.89 9.43
C ASP A 194 -1.61 23.01 7.93
N ASP A 195 -2.14 24.18 7.56
CA ASP A 195 -2.68 24.37 6.22
C ASP A 195 -1.60 24.38 5.14
N ASP A 196 -0.42 24.95 5.41
CA ASP A 196 0.71 24.95 4.48
C ASP A 196 1.23 23.53 4.23
N GLU A 197 1.29 22.75 5.27
CA GLU A 197 1.69 21.34 5.20
C GLU A 197 0.66 20.50 4.44
N VAL A 198 -0.63 20.78 4.62
CA VAL A 198 -1.69 20.10 3.84
C VAL A 198 -1.58 20.45 2.36
N ARG A 199 -1.38 21.74 2.01
CA ARG A 199 -1.19 22.16 0.61
C ARG A 199 0.04 21.46 -0.01
N ARG A 200 1.17 21.44 0.68
CA ARG A 200 2.35 20.72 0.20
C ARG A 200 2.12 19.22 0.06
N LEU A 201 1.37 18.63 0.98
CA LEU A 201 1.04 17.20 0.91
C LEU A 201 0.13 16.89 -0.26
N ALA A 202 -0.89 17.71 -0.53
CA ALA A 202 -1.77 17.56 -1.67
C ALA A 202 -0.98 17.59 -2.99
N ALA A 203 -0.15 18.62 -3.20
CA ALA A 203 0.71 18.73 -4.38
C ALA A 203 1.70 17.55 -4.48
N ALA A 204 2.27 17.10 -3.36
CA ALA A 204 3.21 15.98 -3.33
C ALA A 204 2.54 14.64 -3.67
N ILE A 205 1.26 14.45 -3.36
CA ILE A 205 0.48 13.26 -3.75
C ILE A 205 0.30 13.27 -5.28
N GLU A 206 -0.14 14.38 -5.85
CA GLU A 206 -0.31 14.53 -7.30
C GLU A 206 1.01 14.28 -8.04
N GLU A 207 2.10 14.92 -7.61
CA GLU A 207 3.43 14.75 -8.18
C GLU A 207 3.92 13.29 -8.11
N SER A 208 3.67 12.59 -6.98
CA SER A 208 4.06 11.18 -6.81
C SER A 208 3.32 10.28 -7.79
N LEU A 209 2.01 10.49 -7.96
CA LEU A 209 1.18 9.71 -8.88
C LEU A 209 1.60 9.96 -10.34
N GLU A 210 1.78 11.22 -10.72
CA GLU A 210 2.22 11.58 -12.07
C GLU A 210 3.62 11.03 -12.40
N ALA A 211 4.56 11.09 -11.43
CA ALA A 211 5.90 10.56 -11.64
C ALA A 211 5.88 9.05 -11.92
N THR A 212 5.00 8.31 -11.25
CA THR A 212 4.83 6.88 -11.48
C THR A 212 4.16 6.63 -12.84
N LEU A 213 3.13 7.40 -13.20
CA LEU A 213 2.41 7.23 -14.47
C LEU A 213 3.26 7.57 -15.70
N ARG A 214 4.14 8.57 -15.62
CA ARG A 214 5.02 8.99 -16.74
C ARG A 214 6.06 7.94 -17.11
N GLY A 215 6.45 7.07 -16.18
CA GLY A 215 7.42 6.01 -16.44
C GLY A 215 6.85 4.77 -17.13
N GLU A 216 5.54 4.70 -17.37
CA GLU A 216 4.84 3.44 -17.61
C GLU A 216 3.91 3.45 -18.84
N ASP A 217 4.11 4.33 -19.82
CA ASP A 217 3.38 4.29 -21.11
C ASP A 217 3.87 3.14 -22.02
N SER A 218 4.11 1.96 -21.43
CA SER A 218 4.51 0.75 -22.16
C SER A 218 3.28 -0.10 -22.53
N PRO A 219 3.22 -0.68 -23.73
CA PRO A 219 2.21 -1.67 -24.09
C PRO A 219 2.41 -3.02 -23.36
N GLU A 220 3.58 -3.23 -22.77
CA GLU A 220 3.91 -4.43 -22.01
C GLU A 220 3.30 -4.41 -20.60
N PRO A 221 2.97 -5.59 -20.02
CA PRO A 221 2.50 -5.67 -18.65
C PRO A 221 3.53 -5.11 -17.67
N ILE A 222 3.08 -4.30 -16.69
CA ILE A 222 3.94 -3.72 -15.67
C ILE A 222 4.71 -4.81 -14.92
N THR A 223 6.02 -4.63 -14.77
CA THR A 223 6.84 -5.44 -13.87
C THR A 223 6.96 -4.72 -12.53
N TYR A 224 6.37 -5.30 -11.49
CA TYR A 224 6.45 -4.71 -10.14
C TYR A 224 7.86 -4.83 -9.57
N VAL A 225 8.25 -3.89 -8.69
CA VAL A 225 9.55 -3.91 -8.00
C VAL A 225 9.77 -5.24 -7.26
N GLU A 226 8.72 -5.78 -6.64
CA GLU A 226 8.76 -7.09 -5.96
C GLU A 226 8.95 -8.28 -6.92
N GLU A 227 8.86 -8.07 -8.22
CA GLU A 227 9.10 -9.05 -9.29
C GLU A 227 10.43 -8.81 -10.03
N GLY A 228 11.31 -7.95 -9.47
CA GLY A 228 12.61 -7.61 -10.04
C GLY A 228 12.59 -6.40 -10.98
N GLY A 229 11.53 -5.61 -11.00
CA GLY A 229 11.50 -4.29 -11.68
C GLY A 229 12.49 -3.31 -11.05
N GLU A 230 12.97 -2.34 -11.83
CA GLU A 230 13.86 -1.29 -11.34
C GLU A 230 13.18 -0.46 -10.24
N ASN A 231 13.91 -0.21 -9.13
CA ASN A 231 13.43 0.66 -8.07
C ASN A 231 13.73 2.13 -8.40
N VAL A 232 12.74 2.80 -8.98
CA VAL A 232 12.80 4.22 -9.35
C VAL A 232 12.42 5.18 -8.21
N PHE A 233 11.93 4.64 -7.07
CA PHE A 233 11.40 5.42 -5.96
C PHE A 233 12.48 6.22 -5.22
N LEU A 234 12.05 7.27 -4.53
CA LEU A 234 12.94 8.19 -3.78
C LEU A 234 13.29 7.62 -2.41
N VAL A 235 12.35 6.98 -1.73
CA VAL A 235 12.55 6.37 -0.40
C VAL A 235 12.04 4.93 -0.28
N TYR A 236 11.00 4.55 -1.03
CA TYR A 236 10.40 3.23 -0.89
C TYR A 236 11.39 2.13 -1.24
N ASP A 237 11.51 1.13 -0.35
CA ASP A 237 12.41 -0.02 -0.43
C ASP A 237 13.91 0.34 -0.59
N ARG A 238 14.31 1.47 0.00
CA ARG A 238 15.68 1.99 -0.05
C ARG A 238 16.34 2.14 1.32
N ALA A 239 15.91 1.33 2.31
CA ALA A 239 16.51 1.35 3.65
C ALA A 239 18.04 1.19 3.60
N GLY A 240 18.77 2.02 4.35
CA GLY A 240 20.23 2.03 4.38
C GLY A 240 20.90 2.74 3.19
N GLN A 241 20.17 3.02 2.11
CA GLN A 241 20.71 3.79 0.98
C GLN A 241 20.74 5.28 1.27
N VAL A 242 21.58 6.00 0.53
CA VAL A 242 21.68 7.46 0.65
C VAL A 242 20.44 8.17 0.09
N CYS A 243 19.93 9.14 0.81
CA CYS A 243 18.88 10.03 0.35
C CYS A 243 19.40 10.90 -0.82
N ARG A 244 18.66 10.92 -1.93
CA ARG A 244 19.04 11.69 -3.12
C ARG A 244 19.10 13.21 -2.87
N ASN A 245 18.37 13.72 -1.86
CA ASN A 245 18.34 15.17 -1.55
C ASN A 245 19.42 15.59 -0.53
N CYS A 246 19.50 14.94 0.64
CA CYS A 246 20.36 15.40 1.74
C CYS A 246 21.57 14.48 2.02
N ARG A 247 21.73 13.41 1.28
CA ARG A 247 22.79 12.39 1.38
C ARG A 247 22.83 11.64 2.74
N GLY A 248 21.85 11.88 3.62
CA GLY A 248 21.68 11.10 4.85
C GLY A 248 21.09 9.71 4.55
N PRO A 249 21.15 8.76 5.49
CA PRO A 249 20.56 7.44 5.31
C PRO A 249 19.03 7.49 5.26
N ILE A 250 18.43 6.62 4.43
CA ILE A 250 17.00 6.33 4.46
C ILE A 250 16.76 5.29 5.54
N GLU A 251 15.79 5.53 6.41
CA GLU A 251 15.40 4.63 7.48
C GLU A 251 14.13 3.85 7.14
N ARG A 252 13.97 2.73 7.86
CA ARG A 252 12.78 1.88 7.79
C ARG A 252 12.22 1.66 9.18
N ILE A 253 10.94 1.94 9.35
CA ILE A 253 10.16 1.61 10.54
C ILE A 253 8.97 0.72 10.16
N VAL A 254 8.26 0.18 11.14
CA VAL A 254 7.02 -0.58 10.92
C VAL A 254 5.84 0.19 11.50
N GLN A 255 4.85 0.49 10.66
CA GLN A 255 3.61 1.16 11.06
C GLN A 255 2.40 0.39 10.51
N GLY A 256 1.42 0.07 11.37
CA GLY A 256 0.24 -0.69 10.95
C GLY A 256 0.58 -2.02 10.26
N GLY A 257 1.63 -2.72 10.70
CA GLY A 257 2.09 -3.98 10.12
C GLY A 257 2.79 -3.86 8.75
N ARG A 258 3.15 -2.64 8.30
CA ARG A 258 3.82 -2.39 7.02
C ARG A 258 5.12 -1.63 7.18
N SER A 259 6.10 -1.97 6.34
CA SER A 259 7.35 -1.21 6.25
C SER A 259 7.08 0.20 5.76
N THR A 260 7.66 1.19 6.44
CA THR A 260 7.57 2.61 6.09
C THR A 260 9.00 3.12 5.92
N TYR A 261 9.28 3.69 4.77
CA TYR A 261 10.60 4.21 4.42
C TYR A 261 10.56 5.73 4.40
N PHE A 262 11.57 6.36 4.97
CA PHE A 262 11.64 7.82 5.05
C PHE A 262 13.07 8.30 5.29
N CYS A 263 13.35 9.58 5.02
CA CYS A 263 14.62 10.20 5.34
C CYS A 263 14.46 11.06 6.61
N PRO A 264 15.10 10.73 7.75
CA PRO A 264 14.91 11.48 9.00
C PRO A 264 15.41 12.93 8.95
N ARG A 265 16.36 13.23 8.04
CA ARG A 265 16.85 14.61 7.83
C ARG A 265 15.88 15.45 7.02
N CYS A 266 15.29 14.88 5.94
CA CYS A 266 14.31 15.58 5.10
C CYS A 266 12.91 15.62 5.71
N GLN A 267 12.58 14.63 6.56
CA GLN A 267 11.29 14.46 7.21
C GLN A 267 11.48 14.43 8.74
N PRO A 268 11.91 15.56 9.36
CA PRO A 268 12.19 15.55 10.78
C PRO A 268 10.93 15.32 11.61
N ALA A 269 11.05 14.52 12.68
CA ALA A 269 10.01 14.41 13.68
C ALA A 269 9.76 15.78 14.30
N ARG A 270 8.52 16.26 14.34
CA ARG A 270 8.21 17.53 15.01
C ARG A 270 8.49 17.36 16.49
N ARG A 271 9.50 18.08 17.02
CA ARG A 271 9.69 18.15 18.47
C ARG A 271 8.39 18.63 19.10
N ARG A 272 7.82 17.85 20.03
CA ARG A 272 6.73 18.34 20.87
C ARG A 272 7.20 19.67 21.46
N ARG A 273 6.63 20.78 21.05
CA ARG A 273 6.70 21.99 21.87
C ARG A 273 5.99 21.61 23.16
N LEU A 274 6.74 21.37 24.22
CA LEU A 274 6.20 21.38 25.57
C LEU A 274 5.58 22.76 25.72
N ALA A 275 4.25 22.84 25.69
CA ALA A 275 3.55 24.04 26.09
C ALA A 275 3.90 24.29 27.58
N GLY A 276 4.56 25.40 27.87
CA GLY A 276 4.73 25.88 29.21
C GLY A 276 6.06 25.56 29.87
N SER A 277 7.11 26.36 29.61
CA SER A 277 7.98 26.83 30.67
C SER A 277 8.22 28.34 30.47
N GLN A 278 7.20 29.12 30.74
CA GLN A 278 7.40 30.41 31.34
C GLN A 278 7.72 30.11 32.80
N ALA A 279 8.98 29.99 33.09
CA ALA A 279 9.50 30.18 34.43
C ALA A 279 10.76 31.01 34.26
N GLY A 280 10.55 32.31 34.25
CA GLY A 280 11.57 33.25 34.74
C GLY A 280 11.93 32.84 36.14
N ILE A 281 13.05 32.13 36.32
CA ILE A 281 13.70 32.02 37.59
C ILE A 281 14.86 33.01 37.53
N SER A 282 14.58 34.14 38.16
CA SER A 282 15.54 35.15 38.58
C SER A 282 16.82 34.50 39.12
N ALA A 283 17.94 34.94 38.58
CA ALA A 283 19.27 34.66 39.10
C ALA A 283 19.49 35.41 40.44
N ALA A 284 19.03 34.85 41.55
CA ALA A 284 19.35 35.32 42.87
C ALA A 284 19.02 34.21 43.88
N ARG A 285 19.97 33.28 44.06
CA ARG A 285 20.21 32.50 45.30
C ARG A 285 21.25 31.40 45.04
N LEU A 286 22.48 31.85 44.82
CA LEU A 286 23.67 31.02 44.97
C LEU A 286 24.46 31.61 46.17
N ALA A 287 24.09 31.21 47.36
CA ALA A 287 24.97 31.31 48.54
C ALA A 287 24.46 30.34 49.62
N ALA A 288 25.39 29.57 50.15
CA ALA A 288 25.31 28.75 51.35
C ALA A 288 24.70 27.35 51.27
N VAL A 289 25.54 26.36 50.94
CA VAL A 289 25.56 25.09 51.68
C VAL A 289 27.00 24.65 51.87
N ARG A 290 27.40 24.57 53.14
CA ARG A 290 28.73 24.12 53.69
C ARG A 290 28.92 22.61 53.41
N PRO A 291 30.18 22.13 53.31
CA PRO A 291 30.48 20.72 53.21
C PRO A 291 30.39 20.02 54.56
N LEU A 292 29.73 18.86 54.61
CA LEU A 292 29.77 17.94 55.74
C LEU A 292 30.87 16.89 55.54
N ARG A 293 31.60 16.68 56.62
CA ARG A 293 32.83 15.90 56.78
C ARG A 293 32.58 14.38 56.62
N SER A 294 33.63 13.74 56.14
CA SER A 294 33.94 12.32 56.11
C SER A 294 34.10 11.68 57.49
N GLY A 295 33.76 10.40 57.64
CA GLY A 295 34.16 9.53 58.73
C GLY A 295 33.51 8.15 58.64
N PRO A 296 34.10 7.04 59.22
CA PRO A 296 34.75 6.02 58.45
C PRO A 296 34.07 4.63 58.56
N ASP A 297 34.42 3.79 57.61
CA ASP A 297 34.72 2.36 57.60
C ASP A 297 34.23 1.46 58.75
N GLU A 298 33.49 0.37 58.46
CA GLU A 298 33.57 -0.94 59.12
C GLU A 298 33.04 -2.07 58.24
N ARG A 299 33.89 -2.81 57.74
CA ARG A 299 34.21 -4.25 57.58
C ARG A 299 33.10 -5.25 57.96
N GLY A 300 32.86 -6.21 57.04
CA GLY A 300 32.92 -7.59 57.49
C GLY A 300 31.88 -8.58 57.03
N ARG A 301 32.38 -9.61 56.29
CA ARG A 301 31.96 -11.05 56.20
C ARG A 301 30.98 -11.40 55.09
N ALA A 302 31.46 -12.04 54.03
CA ALA A 302 31.83 -13.45 53.72
C ALA A 302 30.67 -14.49 53.79
N ARG A 303 30.25 -14.94 52.61
CA ARG A 303 29.97 -16.32 52.04
C ARG A 303 29.35 -17.44 52.95
N PRO A 304 28.82 -18.58 52.40
CA PRO A 304 28.72 -19.09 51.02
C PRO A 304 27.41 -19.87 50.65
N GLY A 305 27.26 -20.18 49.38
CA GLY A 305 27.04 -21.47 48.80
C GLY A 305 25.66 -22.13 48.74
N ALA A 306 25.22 -22.49 47.56
CA ALA A 306 24.81 -23.85 47.21
C ALA A 306 24.36 -23.97 45.74
N GLU A 307 25.06 -24.82 45.03
CA GLU A 307 24.72 -25.41 43.74
C GLU A 307 23.52 -26.38 43.85
N ARG A 308 22.80 -26.55 42.74
CA ARG A 308 22.20 -27.82 42.19
C ARG A 308 21.37 -27.36 41.00
N GLY A 309 21.57 -27.75 39.74
CA GLY A 309 21.80 -29.10 39.24
C GLY A 309 20.49 -29.65 38.71
N GLY A 310 20.24 -29.58 37.40
CA GLY A 310 19.02 -30.17 36.82
C GLY A 310 19.04 -30.25 35.30
N LYS A 311 19.82 -31.15 34.73
CA LYS A 311 19.75 -31.60 33.34
C LYS A 311 18.41 -32.32 33.10
N ARG A 312 17.67 -31.97 32.03
CA ARG A 312 16.67 -32.87 31.46
C ARG A 312 16.79 -32.98 29.94
N LYS A 313 17.02 -34.20 29.55
CA LYS A 313 17.28 -34.90 28.34
C LYS A 313 16.31 -34.59 27.17
N LEU A 314 16.91 -34.54 25.99
CA LEU A 314 16.31 -34.81 24.68
C LEU A 314 15.65 -36.18 24.62
N ARG A 315 14.49 -36.27 23.98
CA ARG A 315 13.96 -37.50 23.41
C ARG A 315 13.63 -37.31 21.94
N ALA A 316 14.39 -37.99 21.12
CA ALA A 316 14.08 -38.33 19.74
C ALA A 316 12.94 -39.35 19.69
N VAL A 317 12.03 -39.20 18.75
CA VAL A 317 11.12 -40.26 18.33
C VAL A 317 11.29 -40.45 16.82
N ARG A 318 11.60 -41.69 16.51
CA ARG A 318 11.89 -42.26 15.18
C ARG A 318 10.63 -42.45 14.36
N ASP A 319 10.87 -42.47 13.07
CA ASP A 319 10.04 -42.98 11.98
C ASP A 319 9.38 -44.31 12.27
N ARG A 320 8.15 -44.48 11.74
CA ARG A 320 7.71 -45.80 11.21
C ARG A 320 6.87 -45.57 9.96
N ASP A 321 7.36 -46.19 8.93
CA ASP A 321 6.73 -46.54 7.66
C ASP A 321 5.46 -47.36 7.79
N SER A 322 4.76 -47.38 6.67
CA SER A 322 3.88 -48.46 6.12
C SER A 322 2.36 -48.25 6.22
N GLY A 323 1.77 -48.26 5.04
CA GLY A 323 0.34 -48.51 4.78
C GLY A 323 -0.20 -47.69 3.60
#